data_5d1ba41b3625996889be59f3ceae729a
#
_entry.id   5d1ba41b3625996889be59f3ceae729a
#
_cell.length_a   1.000
_cell.length_b   1.000
_cell.length_c   1.000
_cell.angle_alpha   90.00
_cell.angle_beta   90.00
_cell.angle_gamma   90.00
#
_symmetry.space_group_name_H-M   'P 1'
#
loop_
_entity.id
_entity.type
_entity.pdbx_description
1 polymer ?
#
loop_
_entity_poly.entity_id
_entity_poly.type
_entity_poly.pdbx_seq_one_letter_code
_entity_poly.pdbx_strand_id
1 'polypeptide(L)'
;MNKNFKSFLEQLLPTNVCLSQIVDFEKVFSHVDAIAMRLHQLNFLLGKSNLEKAVSLLWNENPKVFEVLDILIAVRAKEKKQVISSVGKVLPISCYFENPQRVIHFIEETGLKELFQSGRITNLVDYVLGVEVGLDTNARKNRGGKIMEETIRKALLQTRISFKEQVSSSFYEELSCLGKDKKIFDFVIETRHKTYLIEVNFYSSGGSKLNEVARAYTKIQQKIQHLAHFEFVWITDGTGWLTAKNKLEEAFCLIPRVYNLSTFSLFLQELSEQKQ
;
A
#
# COMPACT_ATOMS: atom_id res chain seq x y z
N MET A 1 -14.53 31.02 -3.91
CA MET A 1 -15.40 29.95 -3.35
C MET A 1 -15.49 30.08 -1.85
N ASN A 2 -16.69 30.12 -1.28
CA ASN A 2 -16.84 30.19 0.19
C ASN A 2 -16.56 28.78 0.74
N LYS A 3 -15.35 28.57 1.30
CA LYS A 3 -14.93 27.28 1.84
C LYS A 3 -15.65 27.04 3.17
N ASN A 4 -16.54 26.05 3.21
CA ASN A 4 -17.21 25.65 4.44
C ASN A 4 -16.59 24.34 4.96
N PHE A 5 -15.75 24.43 5.99
CA PHE A 5 -15.08 23.29 6.59
C PHE A 5 -16.06 22.28 7.22
N LYS A 6 -17.16 22.75 7.82
CA LYS A 6 -18.18 21.86 8.38
C LYS A 6 -18.80 20.99 7.29
N SER A 7 -19.22 21.60 6.18
CA SER A 7 -19.77 20.88 5.04
C SER A 7 -18.75 19.91 4.43
N PHE A 8 -17.47 20.30 4.35
CA PHE A 8 -16.41 19.42 3.91
C PHE A 8 -16.30 18.13 4.77
N LEU A 9 -16.38 18.28 6.11
CA LEU A 9 -16.32 17.14 7.03
C LEU A 9 -17.54 16.23 6.92
N GLU A 10 -18.74 16.78 6.74
CA GLU A 10 -19.98 16.04 6.60
C GLU A 10 -20.04 15.19 5.30
N GLN A 11 -19.24 15.53 4.31
CA GLN A 11 -19.15 14.85 3.02
C GLN A 11 -18.06 13.78 2.97
N LEU A 12 -17.24 13.63 4.03
CA LEU A 12 -16.18 12.62 4.04
C LEU A 12 -16.75 11.21 3.97
N LEU A 13 -16.22 10.41 3.04
CA LEU A 13 -16.68 9.05 2.81
C LEU A 13 -16.01 8.06 3.77
N PRO A 14 -16.74 7.07 4.32
CA PRO A 14 -16.16 6.04 5.18
C PRO A 14 -15.23 5.09 4.41
N THR A 15 -15.42 4.95 3.11
CA THR A 15 -14.63 4.09 2.22
C THR A 15 -14.70 4.56 0.77
N ASN A 16 -13.66 4.27 0.01
CA ASN A 16 -13.63 4.44 -1.44
C ASN A 16 -13.45 3.09 -2.17
N VAL A 17 -13.60 1.97 -1.45
CA VAL A 17 -13.38 0.61 -1.98
C VAL A 17 -14.72 -0.04 -2.30
N CYS A 18 -14.89 -0.56 -3.50
CA CYS A 18 -16.04 -1.39 -3.89
C CYS A 18 -15.74 -2.88 -3.65
N LEU A 19 -16.80 -3.71 -3.67
CA LEU A 19 -16.70 -5.15 -3.40
C LEU A 19 -15.67 -5.87 -4.29
N SER A 20 -15.60 -5.53 -5.57
CA SER A 20 -14.64 -6.12 -6.52
C SER A 20 -13.16 -5.79 -6.21
N GLN A 21 -12.92 -4.85 -5.32
CA GLN A 21 -11.57 -4.41 -4.93
C GLN A 21 -11.14 -4.95 -3.56
N ILE A 22 -12.00 -5.74 -2.89
CA ILE A 22 -11.70 -6.26 -1.55
C ILE A 22 -10.60 -7.32 -1.61
N VAL A 23 -10.67 -8.26 -2.55
CA VAL A 23 -9.66 -9.30 -2.77
C VAL A 23 -9.36 -9.38 -4.26
N ASP A 24 -8.10 -9.47 -4.58
CA ASP A 24 -7.61 -9.74 -5.94
C ASP A 24 -7.30 -11.24 -6.07
N PHE A 25 -8.35 -12.02 -6.37
CA PHE A 25 -8.20 -13.48 -6.49
C PHE A 25 -7.30 -13.90 -7.65
N GLU A 26 -7.26 -13.18 -8.75
CA GLU A 26 -6.38 -13.49 -9.87
C GLU A 26 -4.90 -13.44 -9.41
N LYS A 27 -4.54 -12.39 -8.70
CA LYS A 27 -3.22 -12.24 -8.11
C LYS A 27 -2.95 -13.28 -7.03
N VAL A 28 -3.92 -13.59 -6.17
CA VAL A 28 -3.80 -14.61 -5.10
C VAL A 28 -3.52 -15.96 -5.74
N PHE A 29 -4.32 -16.38 -6.73
CA PHE A 29 -4.11 -17.65 -7.45
C PHE A 29 -2.74 -17.70 -8.14
N SER A 30 -2.35 -16.64 -8.84
CA SER A 30 -1.05 -16.57 -9.49
C SER A 30 0.12 -16.77 -8.51
N HIS A 31 0.04 -16.24 -7.29
CA HIS A 31 1.06 -16.46 -6.27
C HIS A 31 1.09 -17.91 -5.77
N VAL A 32 -0.08 -18.51 -5.56
CA VAL A 32 -0.19 -19.91 -5.09
C VAL A 32 0.31 -20.87 -6.18
N ASP A 33 -0.15 -20.68 -7.41
CA ASP A 33 0.19 -21.55 -8.56
C ASP A 33 1.70 -21.58 -8.81
N ALA A 34 2.39 -20.45 -8.64
CA ALA A 34 3.84 -20.35 -8.80
C ALA A 34 4.63 -21.27 -7.85
N ILE A 35 4.04 -21.66 -6.72
CA ILE A 35 4.70 -22.50 -5.71
C ILE A 35 3.95 -23.80 -5.41
N ALA A 36 2.81 -24.04 -6.07
CA ALA A 36 1.91 -25.17 -5.78
C ALA A 36 2.63 -26.54 -5.82
N MET A 37 3.52 -26.76 -6.80
CA MET A 37 4.31 -27.99 -6.91
C MET A 37 5.12 -28.26 -5.64
N ARG A 38 5.78 -27.24 -5.09
CA ARG A 38 6.56 -27.36 -3.86
C ARG A 38 5.67 -27.60 -2.64
N LEU A 39 4.51 -26.95 -2.58
CA LEU A 39 3.52 -27.15 -1.51
C LEU A 39 2.96 -28.58 -1.54
N HIS A 40 2.69 -29.13 -2.73
CA HIS A 40 2.29 -30.53 -2.88
C HIS A 40 3.35 -31.49 -2.36
N GLN A 41 4.62 -31.23 -2.62
CA GLN A 41 5.72 -32.03 -2.07
C GLN A 41 5.84 -31.88 -0.54
N LEU A 42 5.67 -30.68 -0.01
CA LEU A 42 5.65 -30.42 1.44
C LEU A 42 4.46 -31.07 2.15
N ASN A 43 3.36 -31.41 1.46
CA ASN A 43 2.27 -32.21 2.02
C ASN A 43 2.75 -33.56 2.54
N PHE A 44 3.88 -34.07 2.06
CA PHE A 44 4.52 -35.27 2.59
C PHE A 44 4.82 -35.18 4.10
N LEU A 45 5.03 -34.00 4.63
CA LEU A 45 5.31 -33.75 6.06
C LEU A 45 4.04 -33.80 6.93
N LEU A 46 2.85 -33.66 6.34
CA LEU A 46 1.59 -33.65 7.07
C LEU A 46 1.32 -35.01 7.74
N GLY A 47 0.95 -34.98 9.03
CA GLY A 47 0.64 -36.15 9.83
C GLY A 47 1.84 -37.03 10.20
N LYS A 48 3.09 -36.60 9.89
CA LYS A 48 4.28 -37.37 10.25
C LYS A 48 4.61 -37.20 11.72
N SER A 49 4.66 -38.34 12.47
CA SER A 49 5.07 -38.36 13.88
C SER A 49 6.55 -38.00 14.06
N ASN A 50 7.41 -38.44 13.15
CA ASN A 50 8.83 -38.09 13.11
C ASN A 50 9.16 -37.13 11.99
N LEU A 51 9.08 -35.82 12.27
CA LEU A 51 9.35 -34.76 11.28
C LEU A 51 10.83 -34.73 10.87
N GLU A 52 11.76 -35.00 11.76
CA GLU A 52 13.19 -34.98 11.43
C GLU A 52 13.51 -35.99 10.32
N LYS A 53 13.00 -37.21 10.47
CA LYS A 53 13.15 -38.25 9.45
C LYS A 53 12.46 -37.89 8.17
N ALA A 54 11.24 -37.34 8.24
CA ALA A 54 10.48 -36.93 7.05
C ALA A 54 11.15 -35.77 6.31
N VAL A 55 11.65 -34.77 7.01
CA VAL A 55 12.41 -33.64 6.44
C VAL A 55 13.69 -34.17 5.77
N SER A 56 14.43 -35.07 6.42
CA SER A 56 15.65 -35.65 5.84
C SER A 56 15.37 -36.44 4.56
N LEU A 57 14.27 -37.20 4.51
CA LEU A 57 13.86 -37.93 3.30
C LEU A 57 13.50 -36.97 2.17
N LEU A 58 12.69 -35.98 2.47
CA LEU A 58 12.24 -34.98 1.47
C LEU A 58 13.40 -34.08 0.99
N TRP A 59 14.36 -33.79 1.87
CA TRP A 59 15.57 -33.06 1.53
C TRP A 59 16.43 -33.79 0.51
N ASN A 60 16.63 -35.10 0.70
CA ASN A 60 17.39 -35.93 -0.23
C ASN A 60 16.73 -36.05 -1.60
N GLU A 61 15.40 -35.99 -1.64
CA GLU A 61 14.64 -36.02 -2.89
C GLU A 61 14.66 -34.67 -3.60
N ASN A 62 14.31 -33.59 -2.89
CA ASN A 62 14.25 -32.24 -3.47
C ASN A 62 14.43 -31.17 -2.37
N PRO A 63 15.65 -30.67 -2.13
CA PRO A 63 15.89 -29.64 -1.11
C PRO A 63 15.19 -28.31 -1.39
N LYS A 64 14.90 -28.00 -2.66
CA LYS A 64 14.27 -26.73 -3.07
C LYS A 64 12.83 -26.56 -2.58
N VAL A 65 12.18 -27.64 -2.12
CA VAL A 65 10.81 -27.54 -1.59
C VAL A 65 10.76 -26.70 -0.32
N PHE A 66 11.85 -26.63 0.43
CA PHE A 66 11.92 -25.88 1.68
C PHE A 66 12.05 -24.37 1.50
N GLU A 67 12.39 -23.92 0.29
CA GLU A 67 12.50 -22.48 -0.04
C GLU A 67 11.15 -21.72 0.06
N VAL A 68 10.03 -22.45 0.19
CA VAL A 68 8.69 -21.85 0.32
C VAL A 68 8.08 -22.03 1.72
N LEU A 69 8.87 -22.45 2.71
CA LEU A 69 8.36 -22.60 4.08
C LEU A 69 7.96 -21.27 4.73
N ASP A 70 8.59 -20.19 4.36
CA ASP A 70 8.32 -18.86 4.87
C ASP A 70 6.88 -18.40 4.59
N ILE A 71 6.26 -18.85 3.48
CA ILE A 71 4.87 -18.49 3.20
C ILE A 71 3.89 -19.10 4.21
N LEU A 72 4.23 -20.24 4.82
CA LEU A 72 3.39 -20.88 5.85
C LEU A 72 3.25 -20.01 7.12
N ILE A 73 4.16 -19.06 7.31
CA ILE A 73 4.10 -18.05 8.37
C ILE A 73 3.80 -16.64 7.83
N ALA A 74 3.13 -16.57 6.68
CA ALA A 74 2.73 -15.33 6.02
C ALA A 74 3.89 -14.38 5.66
N VAL A 75 5.07 -14.90 5.37
CA VAL A 75 6.24 -14.17 4.86
C VAL A 75 6.49 -14.59 3.43
N ARG A 76 6.64 -13.63 2.52
CA ARG A 76 6.99 -13.91 1.12
C ARG A 76 8.50 -13.83 0.91
N ALA A 77 9.08 -14.77 0.19
CA ALA A 77 10.52 -14.83 -0.10
C ALA A 77 11.09 -13.50 -0.66
N LYS A 78 10.31 -12.78 -1.47
CA LYS A 78 10.68 -11.47 -2.01
C LYS A 78 10.91 -10.38 -0.97
N GLU A 79 10.37 -10.53 0.25
CA GLU A 79 10.54 -9.56 1.33
C GLU A 79 11.95 -9.61 1.92
N LYS A 80 12.71 -10.69 1.66
CA LYS A 80 14.07 -10.91 2.20
C LYS A 80 14.14 -10.64 3.69
N LYS A 81 13.11 -11.11 4.42
CA LYS A 81 12.92 -10.82 5.84
C LYS A 81 14.11 -11.28 6.66
N GLN A 82 14.61 -10.39 7.51
CA GLN A 82 15.65 -10.69 8.47
C GLN A 82 15.06 -11.00 9.85
N VAL A 83 15.69 -11.89 10.57
CA VAL A 83 15.33 -12.29 11.92
C VAL A 83 16.57 -12.32 12.80
N ILE A 84 16.37 -12.23 14.12
CA ILE A 84 17.44 -12.40 15.10
C ILE A 84 17.45 -13.88 15.52
N SER A 85 18.59 -14.53 15.34
CA SER A 85 18.78 -15.91 15.79
C SER A 85 18.87 -16.01 17.31
N SER A 86 18.74 -17.20 17.87
CA SER A 86 18.89 -17.50 19.31
C SER A 86 20.23 -17.02 19.91
N VAL A 87 21.26 -16.84 19.08
CA VAL A 87 22.58 -16.32 19.49
C VAL A 87 22.74 -14.82 19.21
N GLY A 88 21.65 -14.10 18.93
CA GLY A 88 21.64 -12.65 18.73
C GLY A 88 22.16 -12.15 17.38
N LYS A 89 22.42 -13.04 16.41
CA LYS A 89 22.85 -12.64 15.06
C LYS A 89 21.66 -12.35 14.16
N VAL A 90 21.73 -11.25 13.41
CA VAL A 90 20.75 -10.93 12.37
C VAL A 90 21.09 -11.72 11.11
N LEU A 91 20.13 -12.45 10.57
CA LEU A 91 20.27 -13.25 9.35
C LEU A 91 18.94 -13.33 8.59
N PRO A 92 18.98 -13.51 7.27
CA PRO A 92 17.77 -13.67 6.48
C PRO A 92 17.11 -15.03 6.77
N ILE A 93 15.77 -15.08 6.70
CA ILE A 93 15.01 -16.34 6.91
C ILE A 93 15.51 -17.43 5.94
N SER A 94 15.89 -17.10 4.73
CA SER A 94 16.39 -18.08 3.74
C SER A 94 17.59 -18.91 4.22
N CYS A 95 18.38 -18.41 5.18
CA CYS A 95 19.47 -19.19 5.77
C CYS A 95 19.00 -20.46 6.52
N TYR A 96 17.74 -20.48 6.94
CA TYR A 96 17.17 -21.67 7.59
C TYR A 96 16.84 -22.79 6.60
N PHE A 97 16.87 -22.52 5.29
CA PHE A 97 16.53 -23.48 4.25
C PHE A 97 17.77 -24.04 3.54
N GLU A 98 18.95 -23.94 4.15
CA GLU A 98 20.23 -24.37 3.56
C GLU A 98 20.61 -25.82 3.90
N ASN A 99 20.02 -26.40 4.94
CA ASN A 99 20.25 -27.79 5.34
C ASN A 99 19.08 -28.32 6.20
N PRO A 100 18.92 -29.65 6.32
CA PRO A 100 17.80 -30.27 7.06
C PRO A 100 17.70 -29.84 8.53
N GLN A 101 18.82 -29.68 9.21
CA GLN A 101 18.86 -29.33 10.63
C GLN A 101 18.31 -27.91 10.86
N ARG A 102 18.68 -26.96 9.97
CA ARG A 102 18.13 -25.60 10.02
C ARG A 102 16.65 -25.56 9.65
N VAL A 103 16.21 -26.39 8.72
CA VAL A 103 14.78 -26.54 8.39
C VAL A 103 13.99 -27.01 9.59
N ILE A 104 14.47 -28.04 10.32
CA ILE A 104 13.83 -28.52 11.55
C ILE A 104 13.78 -27.40 12.59
N HIS A 105 14.89 -26.72 12.81
CA HIS A 105 14.96 -25.58 13.72
C HIS A 105 13.93 -24.49 13.37
N PHE A 106 13.81 -24.15 12.08
CA PHE A 106 12.78 -23.20 11.61
C PHE A 106 11.36 -23.69 11.91
N ILE A 107 11.07 -24.96 11.63
CA ILE A 107 9.75 -25.57 11.87
C ILE A 107 9.39 -25.52 13.37
N GLU A 108 10.36 -25.74 14.25
CA GLU A 108 10.14 -25.72 15.70
C GLU A 108 9.99 -24.30 16.23
N GLU A 109 10.89 -23.40 15.92
CA GLU A 109 10.89 -22.01 16.39
C GLU A 109 9.67 -21.22 15.91
N THR A 110 9.15 -21.54 14.72
CA THR A 110 7.95 -20.88 14.17
C THR A 110 6.64 -21.50 14.60
N GLY A 111 6.67 -22.66 15.31
CA GLY A 111 5.48 -23.41 15.69
C GLY A 111 4.84 -24.21 14.55
N LEU A 112 5.45 -24.27 13.38
CA LEU A 112 4.97 -25.06 12.23
C LEU A 112 4.91 -26.56 12.52
N LYS A 113 5.63 -27.03 13.56
CA LYS A 113 5.55 -28.42 14.03
C LYS A 113 4.10 -28.82 14.35
N GLU A 114 3.39 -27.99 15.09
CA GLU A 114 1.96 -28.20 15.40
C GLU A 114 1.10 -28.20 14.14
N LEU A 115 1.37 -27.32 13.21
CA LEU A 115 0.65 -27.28 11.91
C LEU A 115 0.81 -28.59 11.14
N PHE A 116 2.04 -29.14 11.08
CA PHE A 116 2.31 -30.40 10.37
C PHE A 116 1.75 -31.63 11.08
N GLN A 117 1.73 -31.66 12.40
CA GLN A 117 1.41 -32.87 13.19
C GLN A 117 -0.05 -32.95 13.66
N SER A 118 -0.75 -31.82 13.81
CA SER A 118 -2.09 -31.79 14.43
C SER A 118 -3.20 -32.43 13.60
N GLY A 119 -2.97 -32.69 12.31
CA GLY A 119 -4.03 -33.16 11.41
C GLY A 119 -5.10 -32.11 11.05
N ARG A 120 -4.96 -30.86 11.53
CA ARG A 120 -5.88 -29.76 11.22
C ARG A 120 -5.76 -29.30 9.76
N ILE A 121 -4.57 -29.43 9.19
CA ILE A 121 -4.29 -29.10 7.81
C ILE A 121 -4.02 -30.39 7.03
N THR A 122 -4.74 -30.56 5.94
CA THR A 122 -4.64 -31.73 5.06
C THR A 122 -4.04 -31.39 3.69
N ASN A 123 -4.01 -30.10 3.34
CA ASN A 123 -3.44 -29.64 2.10
C ASN A 123 -2.82 -28.24 2.28
N LEU A 124 -1.52 -28.14 2.05
CA LEU A 124 -0.80 -26.86 2.18
C LEU A 124 -1.12 -25.88 1.05
N VAL A 125 -1.58 -26.32 -0.12
CA VAL A 125 -2.02 -25.42 -1.19
C VAL A 125 -3.25 -24.63 -0.73
N ASP A 126 -4.24 -25.30 -0.14
CA ASP A 126 -5.45 -24.65 0.37
C ASP A 126 -5.14 -23.76 1.58
N TYR A 127 -4.24 -24.19 2.45
CA TYR A 127 -3.76 -23.38 3.57
C TYR A 127 -3.11 -22.08 3.08
N VAL A 128 -2.20 -22.18 2.11
CA VAL A 128 -1.47 -21.03 1.55
C VAL A 128 -2.41 -20.12 0.77
N LEU A 129 -3.45 -20.66 0.12
CA LEU A 129 -4.50 -19.84 -0.49
C LEU A 129 -5.13 -18.91 0.55
N GLY A 130 -5.50 -19.44 1.71
CA GLY A 130 -6.02 -18.61 2.82
C GLY A 130 -5.00 -17.59 3.34
N VAL A 131 -3.72 -17.97 3.44
CA VAL A 131 -2.63 -17.06 3.83
C VAL A 131 -2.47 -15.92 2.84
N GLU A 132 -2.46 -16.22 1.53
CA GLU A 132 -2.34 -15.21 0.47
C GLU A 132 -3.53 -14.26 0.43
N VAL A 133 -4.76 -14.73 0.67
CA VAL A 133 -5.94 -13.87 0.87
C VAL A 133 -5.73 -12.94 2.06
N GLY A 134 -5.20 -13.44 3.17
CA GLY A 134 -4.86 -12.64 4.34
C GLY A 134 -3.79 -11.58 4.08
N LEU A 135 -2.74 -11.94 3.34
CA LEU A 135 -1.67 -11.02 2.92
C LEU A 135 -2.17 -9.96 1.94
N ASP A 136 -3.09 -10.33 1.04
CA ASP A 136 -3.73 -9.39 0.14
C ASP A 136 -4.62 -8.38 0.89
N THR A 137 -5.24 -8.81 1.99
CA THR A 137 -5.99 -7.92 2.91
C THR A 137 -5.10 -6.83 3.52
N ASN A 138 -3.85 -7.15 3.88
CA ASN A 138 -2.89 -6.14 4.34
C ASN A 138 -2.51 -5.15 3.22
N ALA A 139 -2.45 -5.62 1.98
CA ALA A 139 -2.25 -4.76 0.82
C ALA A 139 -3.41 -3.77 0.59
N ARG A 140 -4.64 -4.07 1.07
CA ARG A 140 -5.82 -3.18 1.00
C ARG A 140 -5.59 -1.83 1.68
N LYS A 141 -4.88 -1.77 2.81
CA LYS A 141 -4.59 -0.49 3.49
C LYS A 141 -3.87 0.49 2.56
N ASN A 142 -3.06 -0.03 1.63
CA ASN A 142 -2.36 0.76 0.64
C ASN A 142 -3.19 0.96 -0.65
N ARG A 143 -4.26 0.18 -0.86
CA ARG A 143 -5.13 0.33 -2.04
C ARG A 143 -6.02 1.56 -1.97
N GLY A 144 -6.46 1.99 -0.78
CA GLY A 144 -7.29 3.18 -0.62
C GLY A 144 -6.69 4.42 -1.30
N GLY A 145 -5.39 4.64 -1.13
CA GLY A 145 -4.65 5.70 -1.84
C GLY A 145 -4.67 5.51 -3.35
N LYS A 146 -4.29 4.31 -3.84
CA LYS A 146 -4.29 4.00 -5.29
C LYS A 146 -5.67 4.07 -5.93
N ILE A 147 -6.71 3.62 -5.22
CA ILE A 147 -8.10 3.73 -5.69
C ILE A 147 -8.51 5.19 -5.79
N MET A 148 -8.11 6.03 -4.84
CA MET A 148 -8.36 7.46 -4.89
C MET A 148 -7.67 8.10 -6.09
N GLU A 149 -6.37 7.82 -6.30
CA GLU A 149 -5.63 8.28 -7.48
C GLU A 149 -6.31 7.84 -8.79
N GLU A 150 -6.69 6.56 -8.91
CA GLU A 150 -7.38 6.03 -10.09
C GLU A 150 -8.75 6.68 -10.32
N THR A 151 -9.48 6.99 -9.25
CA THR A 151 -10.76 7.71 -9.33
C THR A 151 -10.55 9.12 -9.89
N ILE A 152 -9.56 9.84 -9.39
CA ILE A 152 -9.21 11.17 -9.88
C ILE A 152 -8.72 11.10 -11.33
N ARG A 153 -7.86 10.12 -11.66
CA ARG A 153 -7.38 9.90 -13.02
C ARG A 153 -8.53 9.70 -14.01
N LYS A 154 -9.50 8.86 -13.69
CA LYS A 154 -10.68 8.61 -14.54
C LYS A 154 -11.50 9.88 -14.73
N ALA A 155 -11.72 10.65 -13.68
CA ALA A 155 -12.45 11.90 -13.77
C ALA A 155 -11.72 12.94 -14.63
N LEU A 156 -10.39 13.06 -14.53
CA LEU A 156 -9.58 13.92 -15.40
C LEU A 156 -9.67 13.48 -16.86
N LEU A 157 -9.58 12.19 -17.16
CA LEU A 157 -9.71 11.65 -18.53
C LEU A 157 -11.06 11.99 -19.14
N GLN A 158 -12.15 11.91 -18.38
CA GLN A 158 -13.50 12.23 -18.85
C GLN A 158 -13.65 13.71 -19.27
N THR A 159 -12.91 14.61 -18.65
CA THR A 159 -12.93 16.04 -18.97
C THR A 159 -12.04 16.41 -20.16
N ARG A 160 -11.28 15.45 -20.71
CA ARG A 160 -10.29 15.67 -21.77
C ARG A 160 -9.23 16.73 -21.41
N ILE A 161 -8.97 16.91 -20.10
CA ILE A 161 -7.89 17.78 -19.60
C ILE A 161 -6.58 17.01 -19.72
N SER A 162 -5.56 17.63 -20.31
CA SER A 162 -4.22 17.04 -20.33
C SER A 162 -3.59 17.13 -18.95
N PHE A 163 -3.03 16.03 -18.47
CA PHE A 163 -2.33 15.96 -17.20
C PHE A 163 -1.13 15.02 -17.29
N LYS A 164 -0.20 15.18 -16.37
CA LYS A 164 0.96 14.29 -16.17
C LYS A 164 0.82 13.61 -14.81
N GLU A 165 1.28 12.37 -14.71
CA GLU A 165 1.23 11.57 -13.46
C GLU A 165 2.63 11.42 -12.86
N GLN A 166 2.72 11.34 -11.53
CA GLN A 166 3.95 11.08 -10.77
C GLN A 166 5.12 12.01 -11.17
N VAL A 167 4.85 13.31 -11.18
CA VAL A 167 5.82 14.33 -11.65
C VAL A 167 6.71 14.80 -10.49
N SER A 168 8.02 14.69 -10.69
CA SER A 168 8.99 15.21 -9.72
C SER A 168 9.01 16.74 -9.73
N SER A 169 9.10 17.35 -8.54
CA SER A 169 9.32 18.79 -8.38
C SER A 169 10.60 19.26 -9.08
N SER A 170 11.59 18.39 -9.27
CA SER A 170 12.83 18.73 -10.00
C SER A 170 12.64 18.96 -11.48
N PHE A 171 11.46 18.69 -12.02
CA PHE A 171 11.10 19.01 -13.41
C PHE A 171 10.92 20.53 -13.63
N TYR A 172 10.66 21.26 -12.56
CA TYR A 172 10.46 22.72 -12.56
C TYR A 172 11.53 23.39 -11.68
N GLU A 173 12.37 24.24 -12.27
CA GLU A 173 13.46 24.92 -11.53
C GLU A 173 12.92 25.81 -10.41
N GLU A 174 11.77 26.46 -10.62
CA GLU A 174 11.11 27.33 -9.65
C GLU A 174 10.69 26.59 -8.38
N LEU A 175 10.47 25.27 -8.47
CA LEU A 175 10.11 24.44 -7.32
C LEU A 175 11.33 24.02 -6.47
N SER A 176 12.53 24.50 -6.77
CA SER A 176 13.73 24.31 -5.93
C SER A 176 13.55 24.79 -4.48
N CYS A 177 12.61 25.73 -4.27
CA CYS A 177 12.21 26.20 -2.93
C CYS A 177 11.61 25.08 -2.05
N LEU A 178 11.14 23.97 -2.62
CA LEU A 178 10.61 22.82 -1.87
C LEU A 178 11.71 22.08 -1.09
N GLY A 179 12.96 22.21 -1.48
CA GLY A 179 14.10 21.63 -0.79
C GLY A 179 14.90 20.65 -1.67
N LYS A 180 15.92 20.01 -1.05
CA LYS A 180 16.80 19.06 -1.76
C LYS A 180 16.12 17.71 -2.05
N ASP A 181 15.16 17.31 -1.21
CA ASP A 181 14.41 16.08 -1.39
C ASP A 181 13.38 16.26 -2.51
N LYS A 182 13.46 15.37 -3.50
CA LYS A 182 12.53 15.40 -4.63
C LYS A 182 11.12 15.08 -4.16
N LYS A 183 10.21 16.06 -4.25
CA LYS A 183 8.78 15.82 -4.06
C LYS A 183 8.20 15.32 -5.38
N ILE A 184 7.45 14.22 -5.33
CA ILE A 184 6.69 13.70 -6.46
C ILE A 184 5.23 14.05 -6.23
N PHE A 185 4.61 14.74 -7.20
CA PHE A 185 3.18 15.05 -7.19
C PHE A 185 2.40 13.97 -7.93
N ASP A 186 1.25 13.57 -7.40
CA ASP A 186 0.43 12.52 -8.00
C ASP A 186 -0.04 12.91 -9.40
N PHE A 187 -0.50 14.16 -9.55
CA PHE A 187 -0.85 14.72 -10.87
C PHE A 187 -0.35 16.14 -11.01
N VAL A 188 -0.05 16.52 -12.26
CA VAL A 188 0.24 17.91 -12.65
C VAL A 188 -0.60 18.27 -13.86
N ILE A 189 -1.29 19.42 -13.78
CA ILE A 189 -2.08 19.98 -14.87
C ILE A 189 -1.48 21.33 -15.25
N GLU A 190 -1.05 21.46 -16.50
CA GLU A 190 -0.53 22.70 -17.05
C GLU A 190 -1.62 23.38 -17.90
N THR A 191 -1.97 24.61 -17.54
CA THR A 191 -2.86 25.48 -18.31
C THR A 191 -2.07 26.67 -18.88
N ARG A 192 -2.70 27.52 -19.67
CA ARG A 192 -2.05 28.72 -20.19
C ARG A 192 -1.55 29.67 -19.09
N HIS A 193 -2.19 29.67 -17.94
CA HIS A 193 -1.96 30.64 -16.87
C HIS A 193 -1.34 30.03 -15.63
N LYS A 194 -1.62 28.75 -15.34
CA LYS A 194 -1.23 28.08 -14.09
C LYS A 194 -0.83 26.63 -14.28
N THR A 195 0.10 26.20 -13.46
CA THR A 195 0.47 24.80 -13.24
C THR A 195 -0.08 24.35 -11.89
N TYR A 196 -1.00 23.41 -11.91
CA TYR A 196 -1.61 22.84 -10.72
C TYR A 196 -0.83 21.61 -10.28
N LEU A 197 -0.32 21.64 -9.04
CA LEU A 197 0.41 20.56 -8.39
C LEU A 197 -0.55 19.82 -7.46
N ILE A 198 -0.90 18.59 -7.81
CA ILE A 198 -2.01 17.88 -7.18
C ILE A 198 -1.50 16.71 -6.35
N GLU A 199 -1.93 16.64 -5.09
CA GLU A 199 -1.76 15.52 -4.18
C GLU A 199 -3.11 14.89 -3.86
N VAL A 200 -3.12 13.55 -3.82
CA VAL A 200 -4.35 12.77 -3.64
C VAL A 200 -4.16 11.77 -2.53
N ASN A 201 -5.10 11.71 -1.58
CA ASN A 201 -5.08 10.68 -0.54
C ASN A 201 -6.46 10.37 0.04
N PHE A 202 -6.58 9.14 0.55
CA PHE A 202 -7.77 8.65 1.23
C PHE A 202 -7.40 8.01 2.56
N TYR A 203 -8.08 8.41 3.64
CA TYR A 203 -7.85 7.88 4.98
C TYR A 203 -9.14 7.36 5.60
N SER A 204 -9.37 6.05 5.52
CA SER A 204 -10.53 5.39 6.16
C SER A 204 -10.41 5.30 7.68
N SER A 205 -9.19 5.35 8.22
CA SER A 205 -8.92 5.25 9.65
C SER A 205 -7.95 6.34 10.11
N GLY A 206 -8.03 6.70 11.39
CA GLY A 206 -7.15 7.68 12.03
C GLY A 206 -5.71 7.16 12.20
N GLY A 207 -4.82 8.09 12.62
CA GLY A 207 -3.43 7.80 12.93
C GLY A 207 -2.56 9.05 12.87
N SER A 208 -1.34 8.98 13.43
CA SER A 208 -0.37 10.09 13.47
C SER A 208 0.01 10.63 12.08
N LYS A 209 0.02 9.75 11.08
CA LYS A 209 0.31 10.08 9.68
C LYS A 209 -0.56 11.22 9.13
N LEU A 210 -1.82 11.32 9.55
CA LEU A 210 -2.72 12.37 9.08
C LEU A 210 -2.21 13.76 9.48
N ASN A 211 -1.75 13.90 10.72
CA ASN A 211 -1.19 15.16 11.21
C ASN A 211 0.09 15.55 10.46
N GLU A 212 0.92 14.55 10.13
CA GLU A 212 2.16 14.74 9.37
C GLU A 212 1.85 15.21 7.94
N VAL A 213 0.87 14.59 7.28
CA VAL A 213 0.44 14.95 5.92
C VAL A 213 -0.13 16.36 5.87
N ALA A 214 -1.05 16.70 6.79
CA ALA A 214 -1.62 18.05 6.85
C ALA A 214 -0.53 19.12 7.02
N ARG A 215 0.44 18.89 7.92
CA ARG A 215 1.60 19.79 8.11
C ARG A 215 2.50 19.87 6.89
N ALA A 216 2.79 18.74 6.25
CA ALA A 216 3.64 18.69 5.07
C ALA A 216 3.02 19.48 3.90
N TYR A 217 1.73 19.35 3.67
CA TYR A 217 1.04 20.05 2.59
C TYR A 217 0.85 21.54 2.86
N THR A 218 0.61 21.91 4.11
CA THR A 218 0.65 23.32 4.53
C THR A 218 2.02 23.94 4.24
N LYS A 219 3.12 23.23 4.53
CA LYS A 219 4.47 23.71 4.22
C LYS A 219 4.72 23.84 2.71
N ILE A 220 4.22 22.91 1.90
CA ILE A 220 4.31 23.02 0.43
C ILE A 220 3.61 24.31 -0.02
N GLN A 221 2.35 24.53 0.41
CA GLN A 221 1.60 25.74 0.07
C GLN A 221 2.35 27.02 0.47
N GLN A 222 2.88 27.08 1.67
CA GLN A 222 3.64 28.23 2.17
C GLN A 222 4.88 28.53 1.32
N LYS A 223 5.56 27.47 0.84
CA LYS A 223 6.77 27.61 0.02
C LYS A 223 6.48 28.08 -1.41
N ILE A 224 5.34 27.69 -1.97
CA ILE A 224 5.02 28.02 -3.37
C ILE A 224 4.08 29.22 -3.53
N GLN A 225 3.47 29.73 -2.46
CA GLN A 225 2.46 30.80 -2.52
C GLN A 225 2.94 32.10 -3.23
N HIS A 226 4.25 32.32 -3.28
CA HIS A 226 4.85 33.46 -3.99
C HIS A 226 5.09 33.20 -5.47
N LEU A 227 4.94 31.95 -5.93
CA LEU A 227 5.12 31.56 -7.33
C LEU A 227 3.79 31.73 -8.08
N ALA A 228 3.61 32.83 -8.80
CA ALA A 228 2.34 33.19 -9.44
C ALA A 228 1.79 32.13 -10.40
N HIS A 229 2.67 31.33 -11.02
CA HIS A 229 2.31 30.31 -11.99
C HIS A 229 1.99 28.94 -11.36
N PHE A 230 2.30 28.70 -10.10
CA PHE A 230 2.07 27.41 -9.43
C PHE A 230 0.93 27.52 -8.44
N GLU A 231 0.11 26.47 -8.37
CA GLU A 231 -0.96 26.36 -7.39
C GLU A 231 -1.06 24.94 -6.86
N PHE A 232 -1.04 24.80 -5.54
CA PHE A 232 -1.16 23.50 -4.87
C PHE A 232 -2.64 23.14 -4.72
N VAL A 233 -2.98 21.91 -5.12
CA VAL A 233 -4.31 21.34 -5.00
C VAL A 233 -4.23 20.07 -4.16
N TRP A 234 -5.01 20.02 -3.11
CA TRP A 234 -5.10 18.85 -2.25
C TRP A 234 -6.48 18.20 -2.37
N ILE A 235 -6.51 16.96 -2.87
CA ILE A 235 -7.73 16.16 -2.97
C ILE A 235 -7.63 15.08 -1.91
N THR A 236 -8.45 15.21 -0.84
CA THR A 236 -8.40 14.29 0.29
C THR A 236 -9.79 13.90 0.75
N ASP A 237 -9.95 12.63 1.14
CA ASP A 237 -11.22 12.12 1.64
C ASP A 237 -10.98 11.05 2.72
N GLY A 238 -12.05 10.59 3.33
CA GLY A 238 -12.04 9.53 4.33
C GLY A 238 -12.33 10.01 5.75
N THR A 239 -13.21 9.26 6.44
CA THR A 239 -13.62 9.58 7.82
C THR A 239 -12.49 9.49 8.85
N GLY A 240 -11.34 8.92 8.49
CA GLY A 240 -10.14 8.95 9.32
C GLY A 240 -9.73 10.37 9.74
N TRP A 241 -10.01 11.38 8.90
CA TRP A 241 -9.76 12.79 9.20
C TRP A 241 -10.50 13.32 10.43
N LEU A 242 -11.61 12.70 10.84
CA LEU A 242 -12.34 13.09 12.05
C LEU A 242 -11.47 12.97 13.30
N THR A 243 -10.46 12.09 13.31
CA THR A 243 -9.51 11.94 14.42
C THR A 243 -8.40 13.00 14.42
N ALA A 244 -8.22 13.70 13.31
CA ALA A 244 -7.21 14.75 13.13
C ALA A 244 -7.85 16.08 12.68
N LYS A 245 -9.11 16.30 13.07
CA LYS A 245 -9.97 17.41 12.63
C LYS A 245 -9.27 18.78 12.74
N ASN A 246 -8.66 19.08 13.87
CA ASN A 246 -8.04 20.38 14.10
C ASN A 246 -6.86 20.64 13.13
N LYS A 247 -6.06 19.61 12.84
CA LYS A 247 -4.94 19.75 11.89
C LYS A 247 -5.41 19.83 10.44
N LEU A 248 -6.49 19.13 10.12
CA LEU A 248 -7.14 19.28 8.82
C LEU A 248 -7.71 20.68 8.66
N GLU A 249 -8.34 21.24 9.69
CA GLU A 249 -8.91 22.61 9.67
C GLU A 249 -7.84 23.66 9.45
N GLU A 250 -6.73 23.60 10.18
CA GLU A 250 -5.56 24.46 9.99
C GLU A 250 -5.09 24.43 8.51
N ALA A 251 -4.92 23.23 7.95
CA ALA A 251 -4.50 23.07 6.57
C ALA A 251 -5.56 23.53 5.57
N PHE A 252 -6.83 23.27 5.84
CA PHE A 252 -7.97 23.67 5.00
C PHE A 252 -8.08 25.20 4.91
N CYS A 253 -7.76 25.92 5.97
CA CYS A 253 -7.74 27.39 5.95
C CYS A 253 -6.55 27.96 5.17
N LEU A 254 -5.39 27.29 5.23
CA LEU A 254 -4.14 27.78 4.64
C LEU A 254 -3.95 27.39 3.17
N ILE A 255 -4.43 26.21 2.77
CA ILE A 255 -4.33 25.71 1.38
C ILE A 255 -5.57 26.20 0.62
N PRO A 256 -5.40 27.03 -0.44
CA PRO A 256 -6.54 27.62 -1.17
C PRO A 256 -7.46 26.56 -1.79
N ARG A 257 -6.90 25.45 -2.26
CA ARG A 257 -7.60 24.39 -3.01
C ARG A 257 -7.54 23.06 -2.30
N VAL A 258 -8.57 22.80 -1.46
CA VAL A 258 -8.77 21.49 -0.83
C VAL A 258 -10.14 20.98 -1.25
N TYR A 259 -10.17 19.76 -1.78
CA TYR A 259 -11.37 19.09 -2.26
C TYR A 259 -11.49 17.69 -1.67
N ASN A 260 -12.71 17.21 -1.51
CA ASN A 260 -13.04 15.81 -1.32
C ASN A 260 -13.66 15.24 -2.62
N LEU A 261 -13.99 13.97 -2.66
CA LEU A 261 -14.60 13.34 -3.84
C LEU A 261 -15.92 14.02 -4.25
N SER A 262 -16.70 14.52 -3.28
CA SER A 262 -17.97 15.19 -3.55
C SER A 262 -17.79 16.59 -4.17
N THR A 263 -16.70 17.27 -3.85
CA THR A 263 -16.43 18.64 -4.29
C THR A 263 -15.41 18.75 -5.42
N PHE A 264 -14.74 17.67 -5.79
CA PHE A 264 -13.73 17.64 -6.83
C PHE A 264 -14.28 18.07 -8.22
N SER A 265 -15.55 17.79 -8.48
CA SER A 265 -16.25 18.23 -9.70
C SER A 265 -16.21 19.75 -9.91
N LEU A 266 -16.17 20.54 -8.84
CA LEU A 266 -16.07 22.01 -8.91
C LEU A 266 -14.71 22.44 -9.48
N PHE A 267 -13.64 21.75 -9.13
CA PHE A 267 -12.32 21.99 -9.70
C PHE A 267 -12.28 21.63 -11.19
N LEU A 268 -12.91 20.52 -11.57
CA LEU A 268 -13.00 20.12 -12.97
C LEU A 268 -13.77 21.13 -13.83
N GLN A 269 -14.85 21.69 -13.30
CA GLN A 269 -15.61 22.77 -13.98
C GLN A 269 -14.74 23.99 -14.20
N GLU A 270 -14.03 24.47 -13.17
CA GLU A 270 -13.12 25.61 -13.27
C GLU A 270 -12.02 25.40 -14.36
N LEU A 271 -11.41 24.20 -14.37
CA LEU A 271 -10.41 23.85 -15.36
C LEU A 271 -11.00 23.84 -16.80
N SER A 272 -12.26 23.44 -16.95
CA SER A 272 -12.94 23.41 -18.26
C SER A 272 -13.25 24.83 -18.78
N GLU A 273 -13.59 25.76 -17.88
CA GLU A 273 -13.82 27.16 -18.18
C GLU A 273 -12.53 27.89 -18.61
N GLN A 274 -11.37 27.49 -18.03
CA GLN A 274 -10.07 28.06 -18.41
C GLN A 274 -9.56 27.60 -19.80
N LYS A 275 -10.18 26.58 -20.39
CA LYS A 275 -9.86 26.12 -21.75
C LYS A 275 -10.46 26.96 -22.87
N GLN A 276 -11.49 27.73 -22.56
CA GLN A 276 -12.10 28.68 -23.50
C GLN A 276 -11.31 30.00 -23.53
#